data_e2d30ffe6b424adf3b4c5d3880d21d9a
#
_entry.id   e2d30ffe6b424adf3b4c5d3880d21d9a
#
_cell.length_a   1.000
_cell.length_b   1.000
_cell.length_c   1.000
_cell.angle_alpha   90.00
_cell.angle_beta   90.00
_cell.angle_gamma   90.00
#
_symmetry.space_group_name_H-M   'P 1'
#
loop_
_entity.id
_entity.type
_entity.pdbx_description
1 polymer ?
#
loop_
_entity_poly.entity_id
_entity_poly.type
_entity_poly.pdbx_seq_one_letter_code
_entity_poly.pdbx_strand_id
1 'polypeptide(L)'
;MSKKVCHATNCRKRLTANKSKYCSTQCQRRQYMKEYRHNKKQDKPINSKYSALTPMKGKYYQEYVDSGLADKVMNSELTATKAAEVIGCPIATISKMNAAYQIDLQNKLDAQDWEVSQEAEKSLKNFSAFRKNYFATETGEKYETAKFHENWINNIISSIDNGEELLILSPPRHGKTELLIHFAVYQICKNPNVRIMWVGGNEDIAKNAVSSVLDQLESNDRLKEDFCEPGKSFKPDNRSGKMWASNQFTVGTRTVPGIKSPTMVAVGKGGKILSRDCDIIIADDIEDHQTTMQPGARENTRQWWTTTLSSRKEEHTAVVVIGSRQHPDDLYHHLLNNDNYTSIVETAHDLECDLPEVSHEEHNDCMLWSSKRSHKWLMSRMKAAETTGGKQIFEMVYFNQAYVQGTQIFSPDAVDSCKRTDLVTGTIPKQLQLVAGLDPSASGYQAAVLWGIDTWNSELYCIDIDNQQGGGVRAAAQIISDWWHKYDLSHWIIEENGFQTAIRQDNNIKEFVLRTGILLQGHLTGKNKHDPLYGVGAMAELFEANKIHLPYGNSESQAKIDSYKRQLVYFDGKPVSSRNKHKTDIVMASWFPMKVFRRVQKEHLAEVGMEYNPSFSGYNITEMNDAPWQ
;
A
#
# COMPACT_ATOMS: atom_id res chain seq x y z
N MET A 1 -57.96 30.06 9.56
CA MET A 1 -57.28 30.36 8.27
C MET A 1 -56.04 29.46 8.15
N SER A 2 -56.05 28.49 7.24
CA SER A 2 -54.91 27.58 7.03
C SER A 2 -53.73 28.37 6.48
N LYS A 3 -52.60 28.30 7.15
CA LYS A 3 -51.35 28.98 6.72
C LYS A 3 -50.82 28.29 5.46
N LYS A 4 -50.87 28.96 4.32
CA LYS A 4 -50.33 28.44 3.06
C LYS A 4 -48.83 28.28 3.14
N VAL A 5 -48.29 27.11 2.78
CA VAL A 5 -46.88 26.77 2.75
C VAL A 5 -46.41 26.57 1.30
N CYS A 6 -45.17 26.81 1.00
CA CYS A 6 -44.60 26.65 -0.32
C CYS A 6 -44.73 25.19 -0.82
N HIS A 7 -45.17 25.02 -2.07
CA HIS A 7 -45.38 23.70 -2.70
C HIS A 7 -44.11 23.02 -3.23
N ALA A 8 -42.96 23.70 -3.24
CA ALA A 8 -41.72 23.08 -3.67
C ALA A 8 -41.28 22.00 -2.67
N THR A 9 -40.82 20.88 -3.19
CA THR A 9 -40.31 19.78 -2.39
C THR A 9 -39.13 20.26 -1.50
N ASN A 10 -39.15 19.86 -0.23
CA ASN A 10 -38.17 20.26 0.80
C ASN A 10 -38.17 21.75 1.20
N CYS A 11 -39.14 22.55 0.79
CA CYS A 11 -39.28 23.93 1.25
C CYS A 11 -40.36 24.05 2.33
N ARG A 12 -40.00 24.47 3.55
CA ARG A 12 -40.90 24.69 4.69
C ARG A 12 -41.25 26.16 4.91
N LYS A 13 -40.91 27.07 3.98
CA LYS A 13 -41.18 28.52 4.12
C LYS A 13 -42.65 28.81 3.93
N ARG A 14 -43.20 29.68 4.79
CA ARG A 14 -44.58 30.19 4.68
C ARG A 14 -44.68 31.16 3.51
N LEU A 15 -45.78 31.10 2.79
CA LEU A 15 -46.06 32.04 1.70
C LEU A 15 -46.47 33.39 2.28
N THR A 16 -45.93 34.48 1.70
CA THR A 16 -46.40 35.85 1.97
C THR A 16 -47.68 36.13 1.20
N ALA A 17 -48.40 37.17 1.60
CA ALA A 17 -49.76 37.48 1.09
C ALA A 17 -49.84 37.55 -0.45
N ASN A 18 -48.76 37.93 -1.13
CA ASN A 18 -48.72 38.10 -2.59
C ASN A 18 -48.20 36.85 -3.35
N LYS A 19 -47.98 35.70 -2.67
CA LYS A 19 -47.48 34.48 -3.32
C LYS A 19 -48.49 33.34 -3.19
N SER A 20 -48.99 32.86 -4.32
CA SER A 20 -50.06 31.86 -4.36
C SER A 20 -49.61 30.41 -4.17
N LYS A 21 -48.39 30.05 -4.62
CA LYS A 21 -47.97 28.65 -4.70
C LYS A 21 -46.53 28.40 -4.24
N TYR A 22 -45.61 29.32 -4.54
CA TYR A 22 -44.15 29.18 -4.23
C TYR A 22 -43.63 30.42 -3.51
N CYS A 23 -42.68 30.24 -2.57
CA CYS A 23 -42.10 31.33 -1.79
C CYS A 23 -41.08 32.17 -2.58
N SER A 24 -40.51 31.63 -3.63
CA SER A 24 -39.56 32.29 -4.52
C SER A 24 -39.61 31.68 -5.92
N THR A 25 -39.09 32.39 -6.91
CA THR A 25 -38.92 31.90 -8.28
C THR A 25 -38.03 30.64 -8.29
N GLN A 26 -37.03 30.57 -7.42
CA GLN A 26 -36.16 29.42 -7.26
C GLN A 26 -36.93 28.15 -6.77
N CYS A 27 -37.87 28.31 -5.82
CA CYS A 27 -38.71 27.18 -5.40
C CYS A 27 -39.67 26.72 -6.50
N GLN A 28 -40.18 27.63 -7.31
CA GLN A 28 -41.01 27.31 -8.47
C GLN A 28 -40.21 26.53 -9.51
N ARG A 29 -38.98 26.96 -9.80
CA ARG A 29 -38.06 26.28 -10.73
C ARG A 29 -37.63 24.89 -10.25
N ARG A 30 -37.30 24.74 -8.95
CA ARG A 30 -37.01 23.42 -8.36
C ARG A 30 -38.13 22.41 -8.57
N GLN A 31 -39.37 22.82 -8.35
CA GLN A 31 -40.51 21.93 -8.53
C GLN A 31 -40.70 21.57 -10.02
N TYR A 32 -40.59 22.55 -10.91
CA TYR A 32 -40.68 22.35 -12.35
C TYR A 32 -39.59 21.39 -12.86
N MET A 33 -38.34 21.56 -12.43
CA MET A 33 -37.24 20.69 -12.83
C MET A 33 -37.39 19.28 -12.28
N LYS A 34 -37.96 19.10 -11.11
CA LYS A 34 -38.25 17.76 -10.57
C LYS A 34 -39.31 17.06 -11.43
N GLU A 35 -40.36 17.75 -11.83
CA GLU A 35 -41.41 17.24 -12.72
C GLU A 35 -40.85 16.95 -14.11
N TYR A 36 -40.00 17.82 -14.64
CA TYR A 36 -39.29 17.64 -15.90
C TYR A 36 -38.38 16.41 -15.89
N ARG A 37 -37.56 16.22 -14.84
CA ARG A 37 -36.69 15.04 -14.68
C ARG A 37 -37.51 13.75 -14.52
N HIS A 38 -38.63 13.82 -13.84
CA HIS A 38 -39.55 12.68 -13.70
C HIS A 38 -40.15 12.30 -15.05
N ASN A 39 -40.56 13.26 -15.84
CA ASN A 39 -41.15 13.08 -17.17
C ASN A 39 -40.07 12.61 -18.18
N LYS A 40 -38.82 13.14 -18.09
CA LYS A 40 -37.69 12.70 -18.95
C LYS A 40 -37.26 11.26 -18.69
N LYS A 41 -37.52 10.70 -17.51
CA LYS A 41 -37.29 9.27 -17.22
C LYS A 41 -38.36 8.35 -17.84
N GLN A 42 -39.47 8.89 -18.29
CA GLN A 42 -40.57 8.13 -18.91
C GLN A 42 -40.63 8.27 -20.44
N ASP A 43 -39.97 9.25 -21.05
CA ASP A 43 -40.06 9.52 -22.49
C ASP A 43 -38.78 9.11 -23.24
N LYS A 44 -39.05 8.50 -24.40
CA LYS A 44 -38.11 8.04 -25.43
C LYS A 44 -37.12 9.13 -25.89
N PRO A 45 -35.99 8.75 -26.53
CA PRO A 45 -34.92 9.65 -26.88
C PRO A 45 -35.42 10.80 -27.74
N ILE A 46 -35.12 12.02 -27.29
CA ILE A 46 -35.35 13.25 -28.05
C ILE A 46 -34.60 13.08 -29.37
N ASN A 47 -35.38 13.14 -30.41
CA ASN A 47 -35.08 13.04 -31.83
C ASN A 47 -33.59 13.22 -32.18
N SER A 48 -32.97 12.17 -32.71
CA SER A 48 -31.60 12.11 -33.24
C SER A 48 -31.27 13.17 -34.30
N LYS A 49 -32.27 13.99 -34.73
CA LYS A 49 -32.09 15.08 -35.66
C LYS A 49 -31.32 16.28 -35.07
N TYR A 50 -31.26 16.41 -33.74
CA TYR A 50 -30.56 17.51 -33.06
C TYR A 50 -29.20 17.14 -32.52
N SER A 51 -28.88 15.87 -32.32
CA SER A 51 -27.56 15.41 -31.88
C SER A 51 -26.47 15.50 -32.99
N ALA A 52 -26.88 15.67 -34.25
CA ALA A 52 -25.97 15.82 -35.37
C ALA A 52 -25.60 17.29 -35.71
N LEU A 53 -26.19 18.26 -34.98
CA LEU A 53 -25.86 19.68 -35.13
C LEU A 53 -24.76 20.03 -34.14
N THR A 54 -23.51 19.73 -34.48
CA THR A 54 -22.34 20.35 -33.87
C THR A 54 -22.55 21.86 -33.90
N PRO A 55 -22.52 22.57 -32.76
CA PRO A 55 -22.84 24.00 -32.74
C PRO A 55 -21.86 24.73 -33.62
N MET A 56 -22.33 25.31 -34.71
CA MET A 56 -21.55 26.26 -35.47
C MET A 56 -21.45 27.58 -34.68
N LYS A 57 -20.63 27.58 -33.64
CA LYS A 57 -20.14 28.78 -32.95
C LYS A 57 -19.05 29.42 -33.85
N GLY A 58 -19.42 29.74 -35.08
CA GLY A 58 -18.55 30.38 -36.05
C GLY A 58 -18.51 31.90 -35.88
N LYS A 59 -17.82 32.56 -36.81
CA LYS A 59 -17.56 33.99 -36.83
C LYS A 59 -18.78 34.89 -36.53
N TYR A 60 -20.00 34.47 -36.86
CA TYR A 60 -21.22 35.25 -36.73
C TYR A 60 -22.03 34.95 -35.49
N TYR A 61 -21.76 33.87 -34.77
CA TYR A 61 -22.62 33.44 -33.65
C TYR A 61 -22.54 34.39 -32.44
N GLN A 62 -21.32 34.83 -32.11
CA GLN A 62 -21.15 35.72 -30.95
C GLN A 62 -21.81 37.08 -31.21
N GLU A 63 -21.63 37.64 -32.43
CA GLU A 63 -22.24 38.88 -32.84
C GLU A 63 -23.78 38.79 -32.87
N TYR A 64 -24.32 37.64 -33.29
CA TYR A 64 -25.74 37.34 -33.31
C TYR A 64 -26.35 37.33 -31.91
N VAL A 65 -25.62 36.79 -30.92
CA VAL A 65 -26.05 36.73 -29.53
C VAL A 65 -25.88 38.10 -28.85
N ASP A 66 -24.68 38.71 -28.96
CA ASP A 66 -24.33 39.94 -28.25
C ASP A 66 -25.13 41.15 -28.74
N SER A 67 -25.56 41.15 -29.96
CA SER A 67 -26.44 42.20 -30.54
C SER A 67 -27.90 42.07 -30.11
N GLY A 68 -28.28 41.00 -29.37
CA GLY A 68 -29.67 40.72 -28.98
C GLY A 68 -30.59 40.30 -30.15
N LEU A 69 -30.04 40.04 -31.34
CA LEU A 69 -30.80 39.59 -32.50
C LEU A 69 -31.35 38.18 -32.30
N ALA A 70 -30.64 37.35 -31.55
CA ALA A 70 -31.10 36.00 -31.20
C ALA A 70 -32.41 36.02 -30.45
N ASP A 71 -32.55 36.87 -29.42
CA ASP A 71 -33.78 37.01 -28.63
C ASP A 71 -34.91 37.57 -29.50
N LYS A 72 -34.66 38.57 -30.32
CA LYS A 72 -35.67 39.17 -31.22
C LYS A 72 -36.20 38.19 -32.26
N VAL A 73 -35.34 37.31 -32.79
CA VAL A 73 -35.79 36.28 -33.74
C VAL A 73 -36.56 35.17 -32.99
N MET A 74 -36.12 34.79 -31.79
CA MET A 74 -36.80 33.80 -30.96
C MET A 74 -38.18 34.26 -30.51
N ASN A 75 -38.34 35.54 -30.18
CA ASN A 75 -39.60 36.15 -29.76
C ASN A 75 -40.49 36.56 -30.94
N SER A 76 -40.11 36.25 -32.19
CA SER A 76 -40.82 36.63 -33.40
C SER A 76 -40.93 38.16 -33.64
N GLU A 77 -40.07 38.93 -32.98
CA GLU A 77 -40.00 40.39 -33.12
C GLU A 77 -39.22 40.77 -34.40
N LEU A 78 -38.37 39.87 -34.89
CA LEU A 78 -37.57 40.05 -36.09
C LEU A 78 -37.57 38.78 -36.95
N THR A 79 -37.68 38.91 -38.26
CA THR A 79 -37.60 37.77 -39.18
C THR A 79 -36.15 37.29 -39.35
N ALA A 80 -35.97 35.96 -39.53
CA ALA A 80 -34.63 35.38 -39.80
C ALA A 80 -33.96 36.01 -41.04
N THR A 81 -34.73 36.45 -42.01
CA THR A 81 -34.22 37.15 -43.21
C THR A 81 -33.58 38.48 -42.84
N LYS A 82 -34.27 39.31 -42.03
CA LYS A 82 -33.70 40.60 -41.57
C LYS A 82 -32.50 40.43 -40.66
N ALA A 83 -32.52 39.41 -39.77
CA ALA A 83 -31.35 39.09 -38.95
C ALA A 83 -30.16 38.65 -39.79
N ALA A 84 -30.40 37.91 -40.87
CA ALA A 84 -29.35 37.51 -41.84
C ALA A 84 -28.75 38.68 -42.57
N GLU A 85 -29.58 39.66 -42.94
CA GLU A 85 -29.11 40.91 -43.56
C GLU A 85 -28.24 41.74 -42.62
N VAL A 86 -28.63 41.87 -41.36
CA VAL A 86 -27.88 42.65 -40.35
C VAL A 86 -26.54 42.01 -40.02
N ILE A 87 -26.49 40.68 -39.89
CA ILE A 87 -25.26 39.93 -39.58
C ILE A 87 -24.39 39.71 -40.83
N GLY A 88 -24.95 39.87 -42.02
CA GLY A 88 -24.24 39.63 -43.29
C GLY A 88 -23.97 38.13 -43.53
N CYS A 89 -24.90 37.26 -43.19
CA CYS A 89 -24.74 35.81 -43.36
C CYS A 89 -25.93 35.16 -44.08
N PRO A 90 -25.80 33.94 -44.64
CA PRO A 90 -26.91 33.24 -45.28
C PRO A 90 -28.04 32.93 -44.27
N ILE A 91 -29.32 33.01 -44.71
CA ILE A 91 -30.49 32.72 -43.89
C ILE A 91 -30.44 31.33 -43.22
N ALA A 92 -29.91 30.32 -43.95
CA ALA A 92 -29.71 28.98 -43.41
C ALA A 92 -28.74 28.96 -42.22
N THR A 93 -27.85 29.95 -42.11
CA THR A 93 -26.94 30.11 -40.96
C THR A 93 -27.67 30.63 -39.75
N ILE A 94 -28.63 31.52 -39.90
CA ILE A 94 -29.49 32.01 -38.80
C ILE A 94 -30.28 30.87 -38.17
N SER A 95 -30.84 29.96 -38.98
CA SER A 95 -31.58 28.80 -38.42
C SER A 95 -30.68 27.88 -37.58
N LYS A 96 -29.40 27.70 -38.02
CA LYS A 96 -28.44 26.94 -37.25
C LYS A 96 -27.97 27.68 -35.99
N MET A 97 -27.81 29.00 -36.05
CA MET A 97 -27.44 29.82 -34.90
C MET A 97 -28.59 29.89 -33.89
N ASN A 98 -29.84 29.95 -34.33
CA ASN A 98 -31.02 29.87 -33.43
C ASN A 98 -31.08 28.52 -32.69
N ALA A 99 -30.87 27.40 -33.38
CA ALA A 99 -30.81 26.10 -32.75
C ALA A 99 -29.68 26.01 -31.70
N ALA A 100 -28.51 26.56 -32.03
CA ALA A 100 -27.42 26.64 -31.07
C ALA A 100 -27.72 27.55 -29.89
N TYR A 101 -28.37 28.70 -30.12
CA TYR A 101 -28.81 29.62 -29.06
C TYR A 101 -29.86 29.02 -28.13
N GLN A 102 -30.81 28.28 -28.70
CA GLN A 102 -31.80 27.54 -27.86
C GLN A 102 -31.13 26.53 -26.95
N ILE A 103 -30.11 25.79 -27.45
CA ILE A 103 -29.35 24.85 -26.67
C ILE A 103 -28.54 25.60 -25.58
N ASP A 104 -27.89 26.71 -25.91
CA ASP A 104 -27.12 27.51 -24.95
C ASP A 104 -28.04 28.12 -23.87
N LEU A 105 -29.25 28.58 -24.26
CA LEU A 105 -30.24 29.09 -23.33
C LEU A 105 -30.77 27.99 -22.39
N GLN A 106 -31.05 26.82 -22.96
CA GLN A 106 -31.48 25.65 -22.16
C GLN A 106 -30.35 25.22 -21.20
N ASN A 107 -29.12 25.14 -21.68
CA ASN A 107 -27.96 24.81 -20.83
C ASN A 107 -27.77 25.85 -19.71
N LYS A 108 -28.01 27.16 -19.99
CA LYS A 108 -27.96 28.20 -18.95
C LYS A 108 -29.07 28.03 -17.90
N LEU A 109 -30.30 27.66 -18.33
CA LEU A 109 -31.39 27.39 -17.44
C LEU A 109 -31.13 26.13 -16.59
N ASP A 110 -30.67 25.07 -17.21
CA ASP A 110 -30.32 23.82 -16.54
C ASP A 110 -29.16 24.02 -15.55
N ALA A 111 -28.17 24.88 -15.89
CA ALA A 111 -27.04 25.19 -15.01
C ALA A 111 -27.45 26.01 -13.77
N GLN A 112 -28.50 26.83 -13.82
CA GLN A 112 -29.00 27.58 -12.65
C GLN A 112 -29.59 26.70 -11.57
N ASP A 113 -30.08 25.51 -11.91
CA ASP A 113 -30.74 24.57 -11.02
C ASP A 113 -29.98 23.22 -10.90
N TRP A 114 -28.81 23.11 -11.52
CA TRP A 114 -27.99 21.89 -11.48
C TRP A 114 -27.40 21.69 -10.08
N GLU A 115 -27.65 20.55 -9.50
CA GLU A 115 -27.04 20.07 -8.26
C GLU A 115 -26.50 18.65 -8.52
N VAL A 116 -25.39 18.30 -7.88
CA VAL A 116 -24.85 16.94 -7.92
C VAL A 116 -25.94 15.95 -7.48
N SER A 117 -26.10 14.86 -8.19
CA SER A 117 -27.11 13.86 -7.86
C SER A 117 -26.86 13.25 -6.47
N GLN A 118 -27.93 12.84 -5.77
CA GLN A 118 -27.78 12.20 -4.45
C GLN A 118 -26.93 10.92 -4.51
N GLU A 119 -26.92 10.23 -5.65
CA GLU A 119 -26.12 9.03 -5.87
C GLU A 119 -24.65 9.40 -6.04
N ALA A 120 -24.36 10.46 -6.78
CA ALA A 120 -23.00 10.99 -6.93
C ALA A 120 -22.46 11.55 -5.60
N GLU A 121 -23.28 12.28 -4.82
CA GLU A 121 -22.89 12.73 -3.48
C GLU A 121 -22.55 11.57 -2.54
N LYS A 122 -23.33 10.48 -2.58
CA LYS A 122 -23.00 9.27 -1.80
C LYS A 122 -21.69 8.64 -2.24
N SER A 123 -21.42 8.62 -3.55
CA SER A 123 -20.18 8.12 -4.11
C SER A 123 -18.98 8.96 -3.66
N LEU A 124 -19.12 10.29 -3.54
CA LEU A 124 -18.05 11.15 -3.03
C LEU A 124 -17.72 10.95 -1.55
N LYS A 125 -18.58 10.29 -0.78
CA LYS A 125 -18.30 9.98 0.63
C LYS A 125 -17.47 8.70 0.82
N ASN A 126 -17.37 7.87 -0.22
CA ASN A 126 -16.65 6.60 -0.17
C ASN A 126 -15.94 6.33 -1.50
N PHE A 127 -14.61 6.38 -1.47
CA PHE A 127 -13.81 6.19 -2.68
C PHE A 127 -13.99 4.79 -3.31
N SER A 128 -14.14 3.73 -2.52
CA SER A 128 -14.37 2.38 -3.06
C SER A 128 -15.70 2.32 -3.82
N ALA A 129 -16.75 2.99 -3.31
CA ALA A 129 -18.02 3.11 -4.00
C ALA A 129 -17.91 3.97 -5.27
N PHE A 130 -17.17 5.09 -5.20
CA PHE A 130 -16.87 5.93 -6.35
C PHE A 130 -16.14 5.14 -7.43
N ARG A 131 -15.09 4.43 -7.08
CA ARG A 131 -14.31 3.58 -7.98
C ARG A 131 -15.19 2.54 -8.69
N LYS A 132 -16.06 1.85 -7.94
CA LYS A 132 -16.99 0.85 -8.49
C LYS A 132 -18.04 1.45 -9.41
N ASN A 133 -18.44 2.70 -9.17
CA ASN A 133 -19.50 3.35 -9.94
C ASN A 133 -18.99 3.98 -11.24
N TYR A 134 -17.78 4.52 -11.27
CA TYR A 134 -17.27 5.32 -12.38
C TYR A 134 -16.21 4.65 -13.22
N PHE A 135 -15.55 3.58 -12.75
CA PHE A 135 -14.46 2.95 -13.49
C PHE A 135 -14.76 1.49 -13.82
N ALA A 136 -14.29 1.09 -15.00
CA ALA A 136 -14.32 -0.28 -15.47
C ALA A 136 -12.98 -0.62 -16.13
N THR A 137 -12.62 -1.91 -16.14
CA THR A 137 -11.47 -2.42 -16.87
C THR A 137 -11.69 -2.28 -18.38
N GLU A 138 -10.64 -2.50 -19.17
CA GLU A 138 -10.72 -2.52 -20.63
C GLU A 138 -11.76 -3.52 -21.17
N THR A 139 -12.06 -4.57 -20.40
CA THR A 139 -13.10 -5.56 -20.72
C THR A 139 -14.51 -5.16 -20.28
N GLY A 140 -14.66 -3.97 -19.67
CA GLY A 140 -15.94 -3.46 -19.15
C GLY A 140 -16.33 -4.03 -17.78
N GLU A 141 -15.48 -4.84 -17.15
CA GLU A 141 -15.71 -5.36 -15.80
C GLU A 141 -15.40 -4.31 -14.75
N LYS A 142 -16.10 -4.37 -13.60
CA LYS A 142 -15.79 -3.50 -12.46
C LYS A 142 -14.46 -3.88 -11.85
N TYR A 143 -13.71 -2.87 -11.42
CA TYR A 143 -12.45 -3.11 -10.71
C TYR A 143 -12.70 -3.84 -9.39
N GLU A 144 -11.95 -4.91 -9.17
CA GLU A 144 -11.86 -5.58 -7.88
C GLU A 144 -11.08 -4.69 -6.89
N THR A 145 -11.61 -4.55 -5.69
CA THR A 145 -10.92 -3.89 -4.57
C THR A 145 -10.65 -4.95 -3.51
N ALA A 146 -9.42 -5.45 -3.47
CA ALA A 146 -9.00 -6.44 -2.47
C ALA A 146 -8.84 -5.79 -1.09
N LYS A 147 -8.77 -6.59 -0.02
CA LYS A 147 -8.63 -6.07 1.37
C LYS A 147 -7.43 -5.14 1.56
N PHE A 148 -6.30 -5.44 0.95
CA PHE A 148 -5.12 -4.58 1.03
C PHE A 148 -5.34 -3.23 0.30
N HIS A 149 -6.09 -3.20 -0.81
CA HIS A 149 -6.49 -1.95 -1.45
C HIS A 149 -7.39 -1.10 -0.54
N GLU A 150 -8.33 -1.71 0.18
CA GLU A 150 -9.18 -1.00 1.14
C GLU A 150 -8.35 -0.42 2.29
N ASN A 151 -7.35 -1.17 2.76
CA ASN A 151 -6.39 -0.66 3.75
C ASN A 151 -5.60 0.53 3.21
N TRP A 152 -5.10 0.47 1.98
CA TRP A 152 -4.42 1.62 1.36
C TRP A 152 -5.35 2.81 1.23
N ILE A 153 -6.57 2.62 0.72
CA ILE A 153 -7.58 3.68 0.54
C ILE A 153 -7.85 4.39 1.85
N ASN A 154 -8.07 3.65 2.93
CA ASN A 154 -8.35 4.22 4.24
C ASN A 154 -7.18 5.06 4.75
N ASN A 155 -5.96 4.57 4.60
CA ASN A 155 -4.75 5.31 5.01
C ASN A 155 -4.49 6.53 4.10
N ILE A 156 -4.71 6.43 2.79
CA ILE A 156 -4.58 7.56 1.86
C ILE A 156 -5.60 8.67 2.22
N ILE A 157 -6.85 8.31 2.49
CA ILE A 157 -7.88 9.28 2.86
C ILE A 157 -7.53 9.94 4.20
N SER A 158 -7.15 9.15 5.21
CA SER A 158 -6.73 9.66 6.50
C SER A 158 -5.53 10.62 6.39
N SER A 159 -4.52 10.25 5.61
CA SER A 159 -3.34 11.08 5.37
C SER A 159 -3.70 12.42 4.70
N ILE A 160 -4.63 12.41 3.73
CA ILE A 160 -5.06 13.64 3.05
C ILE A 160 -5.93 14.52 3.95
N ASP A 161 -6.83 13.93 4.71
CA ASP A 161 -7.71 14.69 5.60
C ASP A 161 -6.92 15.35 6.76
N ASN A 162 -5.78 14.77 7.15
CA ASN A 162 -4.91 15.27 8.24
C ASN A 162 -3.68 16.06 7.74
N GLY A 163 -3.38 16.08 6.45
CA GLY A 163 -2.15 16.67 5.91
C GLY A 163 -0.88 15.87 6.27
N GLU A 164 -0.99 14.54 6.35
CA GLU A 164 0.10 13.63 6.77
C GLU A 164 0.88 13.05 5.59
N GLU A 165 2.02 12.42 5.89
CA GLU A 165 2.87 11.75 4.92
C GLU A 165 2.71 10.22 5.02
N LEU A 166 2.38 9.58 3.91
CA LEU A 166 2.13 8.14 3.82
C LEU A 166 3.10 7.49 2.83
N LEU A 167 3.72 6.39 3.24
CA LEU A 167 4.52 5.52 2.39
C LEU A 167 3.86 4.15 2.26
N ILE A 168 3.59 3.72 1.03
CA ILE A 168 3.08 2.38 0.72
C ILE A 168 4.10 1.66 -0.16
N LEU A 169 4.70 0.61 0.36
CA LEU A 169 5.54 -0.29 -0.42
C LEU A 169 4.74 -1.55 -0.77
N SER A 170 4.60 -1.83 -2.04
CA SER A 170 3.80 -2.96 -2.53
C SER A 170 4.44 -3.58 -3.76
N PRO A 171 4.28 -4.88 -3.96
CA PRO A 171 4.83 -5.59 -5.10
C PRO A 171 4.37 -5.02 -6.44
N PRO A 172 5.12 -5.23 -7.52
CA PRO A 172 4.69 -4.85 -8.87
C PRO A 172 3.37 -5.53 -9.28
N ARG A 173 2.59 -4.85 -10.12
CA ARG A 173 1.33 -5.35 -10.69
C ARG A 173 0.21 -5.63 -9.66
N HIS A 174 0.25 -4.96 -8.52
CA HIS A 174 -0.82 -4.98 -7.51
C HIS A 174 -1.72 -3.74 -7.57
N GLY A 175 -1.83 -3.09 -8.74
CA GLY A 175 -2.81 -2.03 -8.98
C GLY A 175 -2.48 -0.67 -8.38
N LYS A 176 -1.22 -0.41 -7.99
CA LYS A 176 -0.75 0.85 -7.39
C LYS A 176 -1.15 2.09 -8.19
N THR A 177 -0.57 2.24 -9.37
CA THR A 177 -0.75 3.40 -10.27
C THR A 177 -2.22 3.59 -10.64
N GLU A 178 -2.93 2.51 -10.97
CA GLU A 178 -4.34 2.56 -11.37
C GLU A 178 -5.23 3.06 -10.23
N LEU A 179 -4.99 2.60 -8.99
CA LEU A 179 -5.71 3.08 -7.82
C LEU A 179 -5.49 4.59 -7.62
N LEU A 180 -4.25 5.06 -7.79
CA LEU A 180 -3.92 6.47 -7.61
C LEU A 180 -4.49 7.36 -8.73
N ILE A 181 -4.55 6.87 -9.99
CA ILE A 181 -5.23 7.57 -11.09
C ILE A 181 -6.71 7.77 -10.75
N HIS A 182 -7.41 6.70 -10.35
CA HIS A 182 -8.80 6.79 -9.94
C HIS A 182 -8.98 7.71 -8.73
N PHE A 183 -8.02 7.68 -7.81
CA PHE A 183 -8.04 8.55 -6.64
C PHE A 183 -7.85 10.03 -6.99
N ALA A 184 -6.97 10.35 -7.94
CA ALA A 184 -6.81 11.71 -8.44
C ALA A 184 -8.10 12.25 -9.09
N VAL A 185 -8.77 11.42 -9.91
CA VAL A 185 -10.09 11.78 -10.49
C VAL A 185 -11.12 12.00 -9.39
N TYR A 186 -11.18 11.12 -8.37
CA TYR A 186 -12.06 11.27 -7.22
C TYR A 186 -11.85 12.59 -6.48
N GLN A 187 -10.60 12.97 -6.22
CA GLN A 187 -10.27 14.23 -5.56
C GLN A 187 -10.69 15.45 -6.39
N ILE A 188 -10.52 15.39 -7.71
CA ILE A 188 -10.96 16.46 -8.63
C ILE A 188 -12.49 16.60 -8.64
N CYS A 189 -13.21 15.47 -8.60
CA CYS A 189 -14.68 15.49 -8.52
C CYS A 189 -15.17 15.98 -7.14
N LYS A 190 -14.47 15.62 -6.05
CA LYS A 190 -14.77 16.04 -4.68
C LYS A 190 -14.49 17.55 -4.47
N ASN A 191 -13.38 18.03 -5.02
CA ASN A 191 -12.98 19.43 -4.94
C ASN A 191 -12.35 19.89 -6.27
N PRO A 192 -13.08 20.60 -7.14
CA PRO A 192 -12.54 21.05 -8.43
C PRO A 192 -11.41 22.09 -8.28
N ASN A 193 -11.20 22.62 -7.09
CA ASN A 193 -10.14 23.58 -6.79
C ASN A 193 -8.83 22.92 -6.31
N VAL A 194 -8.80 21.59 -6.13
CA VAL A 194 -7.65 20.83 -5.67
C VAL A 194 -6.44 21.02 -6.59
N ARG A 195 -5.24 21.00 -5.99
CA ARG A 195 -3.95 21.12 -6.68
C ARG A 195 -3.15 19.86 -6.40
N ILE A 196 -2.97 19.02 -7.42
CA ILE A 196 -2.29 17.73 -7.32
C ILE A 196 -0.96 17.78 -8.05
N MET A 197 0.12 17.39 -7.39
CA MET A 197 1.41 17.16 -8.02
C MET A 197 1.64 15.66 -8.16
N TRP A 198 1.79 15.17 -9.40
CA TRP A 198 2.14 13.78 -9.66
C TRP A 198 3.62 13.67 -9.97
N VAL A 199 4.32 12.90 -9.16
CA VAL A 199 5.77 12.66 -9.29
C VAL A 199 6.00 11.23 -9.75
N GLY A 200 6.72 11.05 -10.84
CA GLY A 200 7.13 9.74 -11.37
C GLY A 200 8.65 9.58 -11.39
N GLY A 201 9.12 8.37 -11.62
CA GLY A 201 10.55 8.05 -11.76
C GLY A 201 11.25 8.84 -12.88
N ASN A 202 10.49 9.30 -13.88
CA ASN A 202 10.90 10.28 -14.87
C ASN A 202 9.68 11.08 -15.33
N GLU A 203 9.92 12.11 -16.18
CA GLU A 203 8.87 13.02 -16.64
C GLU A 203 7.83 12.32 -17.52
N ASP A 204 8.23 11.35 -18.34
CA ASP A 204 7.32 10.65 -19.24
C ASP A 204 6.37 9.71 -18.46
N ILE A 205 6.86 9.04 -17.43
CA ILE A 205 6.03 8.23 -16.54
C ILE A 205 4.98 9.10 -15.85
N ALA A 206 5.39 10.25 -15.32
CA ALA A 206 4.47 11.20 -14.70
C ALA A 206 3.43 11.74 -15.70
N LYS A 207 3.85 12.10 -16.93
CA LYS A 207 2.95 12.54 -18.00
C LYS A 207 1.95 11.48 -18.42
N ASN A 208 2.35 10.21 -18.48
CA ASN A 208 1.46 9.11 -18.80
C ASN A 208 0.35 8.96 -17.74
N ALA A 209 0.68 9.04 -16.46
CA ALA A 209 -0.31 9.00 -15.40
C ALA A 209 -1.28 10.20 -15.47
N VAL A 210 -0.76 11.42 -15.68
CA VAL A 210 -1.59 12.62 -15.87
C VAL A 210 -2.47 12.50 -17.12
N SER A 211 -1.95 11.92 -18.23
CA SER A 211 -2.75 11.64 -19.42
C SER A 211 -3.90 10.67 -19.12
N SER A 212 -3.65 9.63 -18.34
CA SER A 212 -4.71 8.69 -17.95
C SER A 212 -5.81 9.36 -17.12
N VAL A 213 -5.46 10.32 -16.26
CA VAL A 213 -6.46 11.13 -15.53
C VAL A 213 -7.25 12.00 -16.51
N LEU A 214 -6.57 12.67 -17.47
CA LEU A 214 -7.22 13.47 -18.53
C LEU A 214 -8.20 12.62 -19.34
N ASP A 215 -7.80 11.42 -19.75
CA ASP A 215 -8.62 10.51 -20.54
C ASP A 215 -9.91 10.13 -19.79
N GLN A 216 -9.84 9.88 -18.48
CA GLN A 216 -11.03 9.66 -17.67
C GLN A 216 -11.94 10.89 -17.61
N LEU A 217 -11.38 12.09 -17.41
CA LEU A 217 -12.16 13.33 -17.35
C LEU A 217 -12.76 13.71 -18.71
N GLU A 218 -12.13 13.34 -19.84
CA GLU A 218 -12.64 13.62 -21.19
C GLU A 218 -13.63 12.58 -21.70
N SER A 219 -13.37 11.29 -21.46
CA SER A 219 -14.10 10.18 -22.09
C SER A 219 -15.20 9.58 -21.23
N ASN A 220 -15.14 9.71 -19.91
CA ASN A 220 -16.11 9.12 -19.02
C ASN A 220 -17.37 9.96 -18.91
N ASP A 221 -18.38 9.60 -19.71
CA ASP A 221 -19.64 10.36 -19.78
C ASP A 221 -20.36 10.43 -18.44
N ARG A 222 -20.32 9.35 -17.64
CA ARG A 222 -20.96 9.31 -16.34
C ARG A 222 -20.34 10.31 -15.35
N LEU A 223 -18.99 10.46 -15.37
CA LEU A 223 -18.33 11.50 -14.58
C LEU A 223 -18.78 12.90 -15.00
N LYS A 224 -18.89 13.14 -16.31
CA LYS A 224 -19.31 14.44 -16.84
C LYS A 224 -20.79 14.74 -16.49
N GLU A 225 -21.67 13.75 -16.60
CA GLU A 225 -23.09 13.91 -16.29
C GLU A 225 -23.30 14.23 -14.81
N ASP A 226 -22.56 13.61 -13.92
CA ASP A 226 -22.73 13.74 -12.47
C ASP A 226 -21.97 14.95 -11.88
N PHE A 227 -20.82 15.34 -12.44
CA PHE A 227 -19.92 16.33 -11.83
C PHE A 227 -19.69 17.60 -12.68
N CYS A 228 -20.28 17.70 -13.85
CA CYS A 228 -20.23 18.93 -14.64
C CYS A 228 -21.63 19.53 -14.77
N GLU A 229 -21.73 20.84 -14.63
CA GLU A 229 -22.97 21.55 -14.94
C GLU A 229 -23.36 21.34 -16.42
N PRO A 230 -24.64 21.31 -16.77
CA PRO A 230 -25.10 21.20 -18.14
C PRO A 230 -24.42 22.22 -19.08
N GLY A 231 -23.87 21.73 -20.19
CA GLY A 231 -23.12 22.54 -21.13
C GLY A 231 -21.69 22.86 -20.74
N LYS A 232 -21.23 22.44 -19.56
CA LYS A 232 -19.81 22.50 -19.15
C LYS A 232 -19.16 21.12 -19.22
N SER A 233 -17.86 21.10 -19.18
CA SER A 233 -17.06 19.87 -19.10
C SER A 233 -15.85 20.10 -18.21
N PHE A 234 -15.18 19.01 -17.81
CA PHE A 234 -13.89 19.14 -17.12
C PHE A 234 -12.85 19.83 -17.99
N LYS A 235 -12.89 19.61 -19.30
CA LYS A 235 -12.03 20.33 -20.25
C LYS A 235 -12.43 21.79 -20.31
N PRO A 236 -11.51 22.72 -20.05
CA PRO A 236 -11.80 24.13 -20.12
C PRO A 236 -12.06 24.58 -21.56
N ASP A 237 -12.84 25.64 -21.72
CA ASP A 237 -13.03 26.27 -23.04
C ASP A 237 -11.68 26.74 -23.60
N ASN A 238 -11.45 26.56 -24.91
CA ASN A 238 -10.21 26.95 -25.59
C ASN A 238 -9.88 28.45 -25.43
N ARG A 239 -10.88 29.28 -25.16
CA ARG A 239 -10.71 30.73 -24.94
C ARG A 239 -10.31 31.08 -23.49
N SER A 240 -10.35 30.12 -22.57
CA SER A 240 -10.05 30.38 -21.17
C SER A 240 -8.58 30.64 -20.88
N GLY A 241 -7.67 30.33 -21.83
CA GLY A 241 -6.22 30.35 -21.63
C GLY A 241 -5.69 29.29 -20.66
N LYS A 242 -6.55 28.41 -20.16
CA LYS A 242 -6.15 27.32 -19.24
C LYS A 242 -5.51 26.19 -20.04
N MET A 243 -4.43 25.62 -19.50
CA MET A 243 -3.78 24.47 -20.12
C MET A 243 -4.58 23.19 -19.94
N TRP A 244 -4.56 22.34 -20.97
CA TRP A 244 -5.13 21.00 -20.97
C TRP A 244 -4.19 20.06 -21.71
N ALA A 245 -3.17 19.56 -21.01
CA ALA A 245 -2.11 18.74 -21.58
C ALA A 245 -1.53 17.78 -20.53
N SER A 246 -0.87 16.72 -20.97
CA SER A 246 -0.31 15.68 -20.09
C SER A 246 0.79 16.17 -19.13
N ASN A 247 1.45 17.28 -19.41
CA ASN A 247 2.41 17.88 -18.48
C ASN A 247 1.74 18.66 -17.35
N GLN A 248 0.58 19.27 -17.62
CA GLN A 248 -0.26 19.94 -16.62
C GLN A 248 -1.63 20.29 -17.21
N PHE A 249 -2.64 20.33 -16.34
CA PHE A 249 -3.97 20.80 -16.74
C PHE A 249 -4.71 21.51 -15.61
N THR A 250 -5.69 22.32 -16.00
CA THR A 250 -6.63 22.97 -15.08
C THR A 250 -8.04 22.67 -15.55
N VAL A 251 -8.89 22.10 -14.66
CA VAL A 251 -10.26 21.76 -15.00
C VAL A 251 -11.12 23.01 -15.23
N GLY A 252 -12.09 22.89 -16.14
CA GLY A 252 -13.07 23.93 -16.44
C GLY A 252 -14.08 24.16 -15.31
N THR A 253 -14.30 23.14 -14.49
CA THR A 253 -15.22 23.15 -13.34
C THR A 253 -14.67 23.90 -12.11
N ARG A 254 -13.43 24.40 -12.14
CA ARG A 254 -12.82 25.16 -11.03
C ARG A 254 -13.67 26.39 -10.69
N THR A 255 -14.03 26.54 -9.42
CA THR A 255 -14.96 27.57 -8.92
C THR A 255 -14.26 28.79 -8.31
N VAL A 256 -13.06 28.63 -7.76
CA VAL A 256 -12.30 29.69 -7.11
C VAL A 256 -11.42 30.41 -8.13
N PRO A 257 -11.66 31.72 -8.42
CA PRO A 257 -10.80 32.50 -9.30
C PRO A 257 -9.46 32.80 -8.62
N GLY A 258 -8.42 32.99 -9.41
CA GLY A 258 -7.11 33.45 -8.91
C GLY A 258 -6.14 32.35 -8.44
N ILE A 259 -6.56 31.07 -8.38
CA ILE A 259 -5.64 29.96 -8.15
C ILE A 259 -4.68 29.85 -9.33
N LYS A 260 -3.39 30.14 -9.09
CA LYS A 260 -2.34 30.15 -10.11
C LYS A 260 -1.86 28.75 -10.48
N SER A 261 -1.77 27.84 -9.51
CA SER A 261 -1.33 26.46 -9.73
C SER A 261 -2.38 25.66 -10.51
N PRO A 262 -1.98 24.78 -11.43
CA PRO A 262 -2.91 23.93 -12.19
C PRO A 262 -3.65 22.95 -11.26
N THR A 263 -4.71 22.31 -11.77
CA THR A 263 -5.39 21.23 -11.05
C THR A 263 -4.46 20.03 -10.88
N MET A 264 -3.70 19.70 -11.91
CA MET A 264 -2.71 18.63 -11.85
C MET A 264 -1.46 18.99 -12.63
N VAL A 265 -0.29 18.56 -12.16
CA VAL A 265 1.00 18.75 -12.82
C VAL A 265 1.83 17.49 -12.73
N ALA A 266 2.47 17.12 -13.85
CA ALA A 266 3.44 16.02 -13.92
C ALA A 266 4.85 16.54 -13.61
N VAL A 267 5.57 15.80 -12.77
CA VAL A 267 6.98 16.10 -12.41
C VAL A 267 7.77 14.79 -12.46
N GLY A 268 8.87 14.78 -13.17
CA GLY A 268 9.83 13.67 -13.11
C GLY A 268 10.81 13.84 -11.94
N LYS A 269 11.31 12.74 -11.41
CA LYS A 269 12.42 12.72 -10.44
C LYS A 269 13.58 13.60 -10.92
N GLY A 270 14.12 14.46 -10.05
CA GLY A 270 15.15 15.43 -10.39
C GLY A 270 14.67 16.66 -11.14
N GLY A 271 13.38 16.73 -11.49
CA GLY A 271 12.79 17.84 -12.24
C GLY A 271 12.74 19.14 -11.44
N LYS A 272 12.71 20.28 -12.15
CA LYS A 272 12.54 21.61 -11.53
C LYS A 272 11.08 21.82 -11.15
N ILE A 273 10.84 22.10 -9.89
CA ILE A 273 9.51 22.44 -9.37
C ILE A 273 9.54 23.93 -8.99
N LEU A 274 9.15 24.80 -9.91
CA LEU A 274 9.16 26.24 -9.67
C LEU A 274 7.77 26.74 -9.25
N SER A 275 7.69 27.42 -8.10
CA SER A 275 6.57 28.25 -7.63
C SER A 275 5.17 27.63 -7.82
N ARG A 276 5.00 26.36 -7.45
CA ARG A 276 3.73 25.66 -7.54
C ARG A 276 3.34 25.12 -6.18
N ASP A 277 2.30 25.70 -5.61
CA ASP A 277 1.68 25.18 -4.40
C ASP A 277 0.83 23.97 -4.77
N CYS A 278 0.77 22.99 -3.89
CA CYS A 278 -0.06 21.79 -4.05
C CYS A 278 -0.70 21.40 -2.72
N ASP A 279 -1.88 20.81 -2.82
CA ASP A 279 -2.63 20.28 -1.68
C ASP A 279 -2.26 18.80 -1.46
N ILE A 280 -1.97 18.09 -2.57
CA ILE A 280 -1.65 16.66 -2.57
C ILE A 280 -0.43 16.43 -3.47
N ILE A 281 0.58 15.73 -2.93
CA ILE A 281 1.70 15.16 -3.68
C ILE A 281 1.50 13.66 -3.78
N ILE A 282 1.37 13.14 -5.00
CA ILE A 282 1.34 11.71 -5.31
C ILE A 282 2.68 11.35 -5.94
N ALA A 283 3.42 10.47 -5.31
CA ALA A 283 4.73 10.02 -5.77
C ALA A 283 4.65 8.52 -6.10
N ASP A 284 4.62 8.19 -7.39
CA ASP A 284 4.38 6.84 -7.90
C ASP A 284 5.63 6.26 -8.56
N ASP A 285 6.11 5.13 -8.04
CA ASP A 285 7.30 4.39 -8.52
C ASP A 285 8.47 5.32 -8.89
N ILE A 286 8.92 6.16 -7.92
CA ILE A 286 9.98 7.17 -8.13
C ILE A 286 11.35 6.52 -8.39
N GLU A 287 11.59 5.36 -7.79
CA GLU A 287 12.85 4.65 -7.90
C GLU A 287 12.75 3.53 -8.92
N ASP A 288 13.81 3.37 -9.71
CA ASP A 288 13.99 2.27 -10.63
C ASP A 288 15.34 1.58 -10.38
N HIS A 289 15.43 0.31 -10.76
CA HIS A 289 16.61 -0.51 -10.48
C HIS A 289 17.88 0.04 -11.13
N GLN A 290 17.80 0.56 -12.36
CA GLN A 290 19.00 1.00 -13.09
C GLN A 290 19.64 2.24 -12.45
N THR A 291 18.81 3.22 -12.08
CA THR A 291 19.32 4.46 -11.46
C THR A 291 19.74 4.22 -10.01
N THR A 292 19.06 3.34 -9.28
CA THR A 292 19.41 3.06 -7.87
C THR A 292 20.69 2.25 -7.69
N MET A 293 21.20 1.57 -8.72
CA MET A 293 22.51 0.93 -8.66
C MET A 293 23.67 1.93 -8.52
N GLN A 294 23.50 3.17 -8.92
CA GLN A 294 24.52 4.20 -8.87
C GLN A 294 24.44 5.01 -7.56
N PRO A 295 25.47 4.99 -6.69
CA PRO A 295 25.43 5.73 -5.42
C PRO A 295 25.14 7.22 -5.57
N GLY A 296 25.74 7.87 -6.58
CA GLY A 296 25.49 9.28 -6.87
C GLY A 296 24.04 9.59 -7.29
N ALA A 297 23.39 8.66 -8.01
CA ALA A 297 21.99 8.85 -8.40
C ALA A 297 21.06 8.73 -7.18
N ARG A 298 21.33 7.79 -6.26
CA ARG A 298 20.56 7.68 -5.00
C ARG A 298 20.68 8.95 -4.15
N GLU A 299 21.92 9.46 -4.00
CA GLU A 299 22.16 10.70 -3.25
C GLU A 299 21.45 11.88 -3.90
N ASN A 300 21.52 12.03 -5.22
CA ASN A 300 20.80 13.08 -5.95
C ASN A 300 19.28 12.98 -5.76
N THR A 301 18.72 11.77 -5.73
CA THR A 301 17.29 11.56 -5.46
C THR A 301 16.93 12.01 -4.05
N ARG A 302 17.73 11.64 -3.04
CA ARG A 302 17.52 12.06 -1.64
C ARG A 302 17.59 13.56 -1.49
N GLN A 303 18.62 14.20 -2.05
CA GLN A 303 18.77 15.66 -2.01
C GLN A 303 17.61 16.37 -2.70
N TRP A 304 17.24 15.92 -3.87
CA TRP A 304 16.11 16.47 -4.60
C TRP A 304 14.79 16.31 -3.82
N TRP A 305 14.56 15.15 -3.22
CA TRP A 305 13.40 14.90 -2.37
C TRP A 305 13.35 15.85 -1.19
N THR A 306 14.45 15.98 -0.46
CA THR A 306 14.51 16.77 0.77
C THR A 306 14.48 18.26 0.48
N THR A 307 15.19 18.74 -0.55
CA THR A 307 15.37 20.19 -0.78
C THR A 307 14.34 20.74 -1.77
N THR A 308 14.06 20.02 -2.86
CA THR A 308 13.22 20.54 -3.94
C THR A 308 11.75 20.18 -3.75
N LEU A 309 11.44 18.90 -3.52
CA LEU A 309 10.06 18.47 -3.35
C LEU A 309 9.49 18.93 -2.00
N SER A 310 10.21 18.67 -0.90
CA SER A 310 9.75 19.02 0.44
C SER A 310 9.56 20.53 0.63
N SER A 311 10.30 21.36 -0.11
CA SER A 311 10.09 22.83 -0.09
C SER A 311 8.77 23.29 -0.74
N ARG A 312 8.00 22.37 -1.34
CA ARG A 312 6.68 22.65 -1.94
C ARG A 312 5.53 22.29 -1.03
N LYS A 313 5.82 21.68 0.11
CA LYS A 313 4.80 21.32 1.10
C LYS A 313 4.41 22.55 1.91
N GLU A 314 3.12 22.78 1.98
CA GLU A 314 2.49 23.66 2.95
C GLU A 314 2.12 22.83 4.19
N GLU A 315 1.71 23.46 5.28
CA GLU A 315 1.36 22.79 6.54
C GLU A 315 0.29 21.69 6.37
N HIS A 316 -0.60 21.88 5.41
CA HIS A 316 -1.71 20.96 5.10
C HIS A 316 -1.48 20.09 3.86
N THR A 317 -0.29 20.13 3.26
CA THR A 317 0.01 19.32 2.07
C THR A 317 0.18 17.86 2.45
N ALA A 318 -0.71 17.00 1.98
CA ALA A 318 -0.56 15.56 2.12
C ALA A 318 0.42 14.98 1.10
N VAL A 319 1.21 13.99 1.52
CA VAL A 319 2.17 13.30 0.66
C VAL A 319 1.87 11.81 0.65
N VAL A 320 1.54 11.27 -0.51
CA VAL A 320 1.32 9.84 -0.72
C VAL A 320 2.42 9.30 -1.61
N VAL A 321 3.30 8.50 -1.04
CA VAL A 321 4.37 7.80 -1.76
C VAL A 321 3.98 6.34 -1.92
N ILE A 322 3.99 5.84 -3.15
CA ILE A 322 3.75 4.43 -3.41
C ILE A 322 4.83 3.88 -4.33
N GLY A 323 5.32 2.68 -4.06
CA GLY A 323 6.36 2.06 -4.87
C GLY A 323 6.72 0.65 -4.43
N SER A 324 7.83 0.15 -4.96
CA SER A 324 8.48 -1.10 -4.54
C SER A 324 9.97 -0.85 -4.34
N ARG A 325 10.59 -1.60 -3.40
CA ARG A 325 12.02 -1.48 -3.11
C ARG A 325 12.84 -1.82 -4.35
N GLN A 326 13.90 -1.04 -4.60
CA GLN A 326 14.77 -1.21 -5.76
C GLN A 326 16.24 -1.37 -5.37
N HIS A 327 16.61 -0.93 -4.17
CA HIS A 327 17.95 -1.03 -3.64
C HIS A 327 17.90 -0.96 -2.09
N PRO A 328 18.83 -1.63 -1.36
CA PRO A 328 18.91 -1.53 0.11
C PRO A 328 18.98 -0.08 0.65
N ASP A 329 19.65 0.81 -0.11
CA ASP A 329 19.84 2.22 0.22
C ASP A 329 19.10 3.12 -0.80
N ASP A 330 17.86 2.78 -1.16
CA ASP A 330 16.97 3.61 -1.99
C ASP A 330 16.30 4.72 -1.17
N LEU A 331 15.61 5.64 -1.83
CA LEU A 331 14.83 6.68 -1.15
C LEU A 331 13.84 6.08 -0.15
N TYR A 332 13.19 4.98 -0.51
CA TYR A 332 12.19 4.34 0.36
C TYR A 332 12.78 3.84 1.68
N HIS A 333 14.05 3.40 1.70
CA HIS A 333 14.76 3.08 2.94
C HIS A 333 14.80 4.28 3.90
N HIS A 334 15.11 5.45 3.37
CA HIS A 334 15.18 6.68 4.17
C HIS A 334 13.80 7.15 4.63
N LEU A 335 12.77 6.99 3.80
CA LEU A 335 11.39 7.32 4.17
C LEU A 335 10.84 6.34 5.23
N LEU A 336 11.18 5.05 5.15
CA LEU A 336 10.83 4.05 6.18
C LEU A 336 11.40 4.38 7.56
N ASN A 337 12.57 5.01 7.60
CA ASN A 337 13.25 5.40 8.83
C ASN A 337 12.90 6.85 9.27
N ASN A 338 12.00 7.53 8.58
CA ASN A 338 11.57 8.88 8.91
C ASN A 338 10.25 8.82 9.69
N ASP A 339 10.25 9.35 10.92
CA ASP A 339 9.10 9.33 11.84
C ASP A 339 7.88 10.11 11.33
N ASN A 340 8.06 11.01 10.38
CA ASN A 340 6.95 11.74 9.77
C ASN A 340 6.10 10.88 8.82
N TYR A 341 6.62 9.72 8.37
CA TYR A 341 5.89 8.84 7.46
C TYR A 341 5.16 7.72 8.20
N THR A 342 3.86 7.64 8.03
CA THR A 342 3.14 6.40 8.26
C THR A 342 3.47 5.42 7.14
N SER A 343 3.87 4.18 7.46
CA SER A 343 4.36 3.23 6.45
C SER A 343 3.55 1.95 6.41
N ILE A 344 3.20 1.53 5.20
CA ILE A 344 2.59 0.23 4.89
C ILE A 344 3.56 -0.53 4.00
N VAL A 345 3.97 -1.73 4.41
CA VAL A 345 4.84 -2.60 3.61
C VAL A 345 4.11 -3.90 3.34
N GLU A 346 3.83 -4.16 2.07
CA GLU A 346 3.18 -5.40 1.61
C GLU A 346 4.18 -6.32 0.91
N THR A 347 3.96 -7.61 1.04
CA THR A 347 4.74 -8.65 0.36
C THR A 347 3.81 -9.42 -0.58
N ALA A 348 4.31 -9.92 -1.71
CA ALA A 348 3.48 -10.65 -2.68
C ALA A 348 2.90 -11.96 -2.11
N HIS A 349 3.60 -12.53 -1.14
CA HIS A 349 3.22 -13.73 -0.40
C HIS A 349 3.63 -13.56 1.06
N ASP A 350 2.89 -14.16 1.97
CA ASP A 350 3.23 -14.14 3.39
C ASP A 350 4.59 -14.78 3.61
N LEU A 351 5.49 -14.06 4.27
CA LEU A 351 6.86 -14.49 4.53
C LEU A 351 6.94 -15.62 5.55
N GLU A 352 5.93 -15.74 6.39
CA GLU A 352 5.87 -16.75 7.44
C GLU A 352 4.99 -17.96 7.06
N CYS A 353 4.60 -18.04 5.80
CA CYS A 353 3.91 -19.21 5.29
C CYS A 353 4.83 -20.42 5.34
N ASP A 354 4.40 -21.46 6.03
CA ASP A 354 5.09 -22.74 6.23
C ASP A 354 4.55 -23.88 5.34
N LEU A 355 3.63 -23.55 4.43
CA LEU A 355 3.07 -24.50 3.49
C LEU A 355 4.14 -24.96 2.48
N PRO A 356 4.13 -26.25 2.08
CA PRO A 356 5.06 -26.77 1.08
C PRO A 356 4.90 -26.05 -0.28
N GLU A 357 6.00 -25.60 -0.88
CA GLU A 357 6.00 -24.82 -2.14
C GLU A 357 5.20 -25.48 -3.27
N VAL A 358 5.11 -26.80 -3.28
CA VAL A 358 4.40 -27.58 -4.31
C VAL A 358 2.88 -27.50 -4.20
N SER A 359 2.35 -27.13 -3.04
CA SER A 359 0.91 -27.04 -2.74
C SER A 359 0.31 -25.70 -3.18
N HIS A 360 0.50 -25.29 -4.44
CA HIS A 360 0.18 -23.95 -4.93
C HIS A 360 -1.23 -23.43 -4.60
N GLU A 361 -2.24 -24.30 -4.53
CA GLU A 361 -3.63 -23.89 -4.25
C GLU A 361 -3.84 -23.57 -2.77
N GLU A 362 -3.11 -24.23 -1.88
CA GLU A 362 -3.18 -24.00 -0.43
C GLU A 362 -2.63 -22.61 -0.04
N HIS A 363 -1.74 -22.05 -0.86
CA HIS A 363 -1.16 -20.72 -0.66
C HIS A 363 -2.10 -19.55 -0.99
N ASN A 364 -3.34 -19.79 -1.43
CA ASN A 364 -4.23 -18.69 -1.82
C ASN A 364 -4.45 -17.67 -0.70
N ASP A 365 -4.53 -18.12 0.55
CA ASP A 365 -4.71 -17.24 1.72
C ASP A 365 -3.41 -16.53 2.14
N CYS A 366 -2.25 -17.07 1.71
CA CYS A 366 -0.94 -16.46 1.94
C CYS A 366 -0.57 -15.43 0.86
N MET A 367 -1.27 -15.43 -0.27
CA MET A 367 -1.02 -14.47 -1.35
C MET A 367 -1.70 -13.13 -1.07
N LEU A 368 -1.00 -12.03 -1.32
CA LEU A 368 -1.55 -10.68 -1.18
C LEU A 368 -2.78 -10.47 -2.09
N TRP A 369 -2.76 -11.04 -3.29
CA TRP A 369 -3.85 -10.93 -4.27
C TRP A 369 -4.04 -12.22 -5.07
N SER A 370 -4.48 -13.28 -4.42
CA SER A 370 -4.62 -14.63 -5.03
C SER A 370 -5.52 -14.66 -6.27
N SER A 371 -6.61 -13.87 -6.29
CA SER A 371 -7.54 -13.80 -7.44
C SER A 371 -6.89 -13.30 -8.74
N LYS A 372 -5.80 -12.55 -8.65
CA LYS A 372 -5.09 -11.97 -9.82
C LYS A 372 -3.67 -12.51 -9.99
N ARG A 373 -3.03 -12.97 -8.92
CA ARG A 373 -1.63 -13.40 -8.89
C ARG A 373 -1.52 -14.67 -8.07
N SER A 374 -1.53 -15.83 -8.74
CA SER A 374 -1.42 -17.12 -8.05
C SER A 374 -0.01 -17.37 -7.52
N HIS A 375 0.10 -18.19 -6.48
CA HIS A 375 1.40 -18.66 -5.97
C HIS A 375 2.25 -19.32 -7.06
N LYS A 376 1.65 -20.15 -7.91
CA LYS A 376 2.34 -20.76 -9.07
C LYS A 376 2.98 -19.72 -9.99
N TRP A 377 2.26 -18.62 -10.27
CA TRP A 377 2.79 -17.53 -11.08
C TRP A 377 4.00 -16.85 -10.38
N LEU A 378 3.88 -16.59 -9.07
CA LEU A 378 4.95 -15.95 -8.28
C LEU A 378 6.21 -16.84 -8.27
N MET A 379 6.07 -18.14 -7.96
CA MET A 379 7.17 -19.10 -7.92
C MET A 379 7.83 -19.28 -9.30
N SER A 380 7.05 -19.29 -10.38
CA SER A 380 7.60 -19.30 -11.74
C SER A 380 8.49 -18.08 -12.03
N ARG A 381 8.11 -16.91 -11.56
CA ARG A 381 8.91 -15.68 -11.68
C ARG A 381 10.16 -15.71 -10.82
N MET A 382 10.05 -16.20 -9.59
CA MET A 382 11.19 -16.37 -8.69
C MET A 382 12.24 -17.33 -9.28
N LYS A 383 11.80 -18.50 -9.78
CA LYS A 383 12.67 -19.46 -10.43
C LYS A 383 13.36 -18.91 -11.67
N ALA A 384 12.66 -18.12 -12.48
CA ALA A 384 13.26 -17.43 -13.62
C ALA A 384 14.33 -16.42 -13.17
N ALA A 385 14.08 -15.68 -12.10
CA ALA A 385 15.06 -14.76 -11.52
C ALA A 385 16.29 -15.49 -10.96
N GLU A 386 16.09 -16.60 -10.27
CA GLU A 386 17.20 -17.47 -9.77
C GLU A 386 18.12 -17.93 -10.91
N THR A 387 17.52 -18.39 -12.02
CA THR A 387 18.28 -18.88 -13.19
C THR A 387 19.17 -17.79 -13.80
N THR A 388 18.80 -16.52 -13.67
CA THR A 388 19.54 -15.38 -14.19
C THR A 388 20.40 -14.67 -13.14
N GLY A 389 20.52 -15.23 -11.92
CA GLY A 389 21.26 -14.61 -10.81
C GLY A 389 20.55 -13.39 -10.18
N GLY A 390 19.26 -13.19 -10.46
CA GLY A 390 18.48 -12.04 -10.02
C GLY A 390 17.56 -12.31 -8.81
N LYS A 391 17.76 -13.41 -8.07
CA LYS A 391 16.91 -13.79 -6.92
C LYS A 391 16.79 -12.67 -5.90
N GLN A 392 17.88 -12.06 -5.50
CA GLN A 392 17.91 -10.96 -4.52
C GLN A 392 17.11 -9.74 -4.98
N ILE A 393 17.22 -9.40 -6.27
CA ILE A 393 16.43 -8.30 -6.87
C ILE A 393 14.95 -8.67 -6.86
N PHE A 394 14.61 -9.92 -7.17
CA PHE A 394 13.23 -10.41 -7.10
C PHE A 394 12.67 -10.29 -5.68
N GLU A 395 13.40 -10.77 -4.67
CA GLU A 395 12.99 -10.69 -3.27
C GLU A 395 12.81 -9.23 -2.82
N MET A 396 13.74 -8.36 -3.19
CA MET A 396 13.64 -6.93 -2.89
C MET A 396 12.39 -6.28 -3.50
N VAL A 397 12.08 -6.59 -4.75
CA VAL A 397 10.97 -5.97 -5.49
C VAL A 397 9.61 -6.58 -5.14
N TYR A 398 9.53 -7.91 -4.98
CA TYR A 398 8.26 -8.61 -4.73
C TYR A 398 7.93 -8.77 -3.24
N PHE A 399 8.93 -8.79 -2.38
CA PHE A 399 8.71 -8.90 -0.94
C PHE A 399 9.08 -7.61 -0.18
N ASN A 400 9.50 -6.56 -0.90
CA ASN A 400 9.96 -5.30 -0.33
C ASN A 400 11.04 -5.48 0.74
N GLN A 401 11.81 -6.57 0.65
CA GLN A 401 12.91 -6.91 1.51
C GLN A 401 14.23 -6.51 0.85
N ALA A 402 14.97 -5.62 1.48
CA ALA A 402 16.23 -5.15 0.94
C ALA A 402 17.33 -5.34 1.98
N TYR A 403 18.36 -6.05 1.59
CA TYR A 403 19.57 -6.24 2.39
C TYR A 403 20.83 -5.94 1.56
N VAL A 404 21.89 -5.57 2.22
CA VAL A 404 23.19 -5.34 1.59
C VAL A 404 24.02 -6.61 1.72
N GLN A 405 24.40 -7.24 0.62
CA GLN A 405 25.26 -8.42 0.64
C GLN A 405 26.59 -8.08 1.34
N GLY A 406 26.99 -8.92 2.29
CA GLY A 406 28.21 -8.73 3.09
C GLY A 406 28.06 -7.84 4.32
N THR A 407 26.87 -7.32 4.61
CA THR A 407 26.57 -6.61 5.87
C THR A 407 25.62 -7.38 6.78
N GLN A 408 25.10 -8.52 6.31
CA GLN A 408 24.28 -9.40 7.13
C GLN A 408 25.10 -10.01 8.25
N ILE A 409 24.49 -10.16 9.42
CA ILE A 409 25.05 -10.92 10.54
C ILE A 409 25.21 -12.39 10.13
N PHE A 410 24.22 -12.93 9.41
CA PHE A 410 24.23 -14.30 8.88
C PHE A 410 24.37 -14.29 7.36
N SER A 411 25.46 -14.85 6.85
CA SER A 411 25.69 -15.00 5.41
C SER A 411 24.67 -16.00 4.82
N PRO A 412 23.93 -15.64 3.76
CA PRO A 412 23.01 -16.56 3.09
C PRO A 412 23.71 -17.83 2.60
N ASP A 413 24.95 -17.70 2.10
CA ASP A 413 25.74 -18.81 1.56
C ASP A 413 26.21 -19.74 2.69
N ALA A 414 26.59 -19.19 3.85
CA ALA A 414 26.97 -19.98 5.02
C ALA A 414 25.76 -20.77 5.57
N VAL A 415 24.57 -20.17 5.60
CA VAL A 415 23.37 -20.89 6.00
C VAL A 415 23.00 -21.99 5.00
N ASP A 416 23.12 -21.73 3.69
CA ASP A 416 22.87 -22.74 2.65
C ASP A 416 23.86 -23.90 2.70
N SER A 417 25.13 -23.66 3.01
CA SER A 417 26.15 -24.72 3.15
C SER A 417 25.86 -25.69 4.30
N CYS A 418 25.08 -25.25 5.29
CA CYS A 418 24.65 -26.06 6.43
C CYS A 418 23.44 -26.97 6.12
N LYS A 419 22.79 -26.85 4.95
CA LYS A 419 21.64 -27.67 4.57
C LYS A 419 22.05 -29.11 4.25
N ARG A 420 21.31 -30.06 4.81
CA ARG A 420 21.57 -31.50 4.72
C ARG A 420 20.36 -32.20 4.11
N THR A 421 20.48 -32.64 2.89
CA THR A 421 19.41 -33.35 2.15
C THR A 421 19.17 -34.79 2.64
N ASP A 422 20.10 -35.32 3.40
CA ASP A 422 20.03 -36.64 4.08
C ASP A 422 19.27 -36.57 5.42
N LEU A 423 18.95 -35.39 5.92
CA LEU A 423 18.24 -35.16 7.19
C LEU A 423 16.82 -34.63 6.94
N VAL A 424 15.90 -35.02 7.81
CA VAL A 424 14.51 -34.53 7.80
C VAL A 424 14.12 -34.05 9.20
N THR A 425 13.26 -33.02 9.27
CA THR A 425 12.72 -32.54 10.56
C THR A 425 11.93 -33.64 11.25
N GLY A 426 11.96 -33.63 12.57
CA GLY A 426 11.28 -34.62 13.38
C GLY A 426 12.03 -35.93 13.60
N THR A 427 13.23 -36.07 13.02
CA THR A 427 14.07 -37.28 13.17
C THR A 427 15.39 -36.95 13.85
N ILE A 428 15.74 -37.70 14.89
CA ILE A 428 17.02 -37.58 15.59
C ILE A 428 18.03 -38.51 14.88
N PRO A 429 19.07 -37.97 14.21
CA PRO A 429 19.91 -38.77 13.30
C PRO A 429 20.92 -39.68 14.04
N LYS A 430 21.25 -39.37 15.28
CA LYS A 430 22.20 -40.09 16.12
C LYS A 430 21.97 -39.79 17.60
N GLN A 431 22.76 -40.34 18.50
CA GLN A 431 22.68 -39.97 19.92
C GLN A 431 23.14 -38.52 20.09
N LEU A 432 22.27 -37.66 20.58
CA LEU A 432 22.48 -36.22 20.77
C LEU A 432 21.88 -35.78 22.12
N GLN A 433 22.51 -34.78 22.72
CA GLN A 433 21.86 -34.08 23.86
C GLN A 433 20.82 -33.10 23.35
N LEU A 434 19.57 -33.34 23.70
CA LEU A 434 18.44 -32.52 23.23
C LEU A 434 18.22 -31.31 24.12
N VAL A 435 17.98 -30.15 23.51
CA VAL A 435 17.59 -28.93 24.18
C VAL A 435 16.72 -28.08 23.24
N ALA A 436 15.62 -27.53 23.73
CA ALA A 436 14.79 -26.63 22.93
C ALA A 436 14.79 -25.20 23.47
N GLY A 437 14.67 -24.26 22.58
CA GLY A 437 14.36 -22.88 22.88
C GLY A 437 12.91 -22.56 22.52
N LEU A 438 12.25 -21.76 23.33
CA LEU A 438 10.88 -21.28 23.12
C LEU A 438 10.83 -19.77 23.27
N ASP A 439 10.40 -19.10 22.22
CA ASP A 439 10.06 -17.68 22.19
C ASP A 439 8.52 -17.56 22.20
N PRO A 440 7.89 -17.36 23.36
CA PRO A 440 6.44 -17.38 23.48
C PRO A 440 5.83 -16.03 23.13
N SER A 441 4.65 -16.01 22.52
CA SER A 441 3.91 -14.80 22.24
C SER A 441 2.43 -14.92 22.59
N ALA A 442 1.85 -13.84 23.11
CA ALA A 442 0.42 -13.78 23.44
C ALA A 442 -0.47 -13.54 22.21
N SER A 443 -0.02 -12.71 21.29
CA SER A 443 -0.80 -12.25 20.12
C SER A 443 -0.01 -12.25 18.81
N GLY A 444 1.33 -12.36 18.89
CA GLY A 444 2.23 -12.45 17.75
C GLY A 444 2.51 -13.90 17.34
N TYR A 445 3.66 -14.12 16.74
CA TYR A 445 4.14 -15.46 16.44
C TYR A 445 4.90 -16.03 17.63
N GLN A 446 4.65 -17.30 17.94
CA GLN A 446 5.40 -18.10 18.90
C GLN A 446 6.31 -19.03 18.11
N ALA A 447 7.57 -19.15 18.51
CA ALA A 447 8.48 -20.10 17.89
C ALA A 447 9.14 -21.02 18.92
N ALA A 448 9.37 -22.26 18.49
CA ALA A 448 10.20 -23.23 19.22
C ALA A 448 11.20 -23.86 18.25
N VAL A 449 12.43 -24.04 18.72
CA VAL A 449 13.51 -24.73 17.97
C VAL A 449 14.13 -25.81 18.84
N LEU A 450 14.12 -27.04 18.32
CA LEU A 450 14.75 -28.20 18.98
C LEU A 450 16.13 -28.43 18.38
N TRP A 451 17.15 -28.33 19.22
CA TRP A 451 18.53 -28.64 18.90
C TRP A 451 18.99 -29.96 19.50
N GLY A 452 19.73 -30.73 18.73
CA GLY A 452 20.52 -31.84 19.19
C GLY A 452 22.00 -31.44 19.20
N ILE A 453 22.62 -31.51 20.36
CA ILE A 453 24.05 -31.21 20.56
C ILE A 453 24.86 -32.47 20.43
N ASP A 454 25.79 -32.50 19.45
CA ASP A 454 26.87 -33.49 19.39
C ASP A 454 28.03 -33.01 20.27
N THR A 455 28.14 -33.60 21.43
CA THR A 455 29.16 -33.21 22.42
C THR A 455 30.58 -33.51 21.98
N TRP A 456 30.78 -34.54 21.14
CA TRP A 456 32.11 -34.97 20.67
C TRP A 456 32.68 -34.07 19.56
N ASN A 457 31.80 -33.68 18.61
CA ASN A 457 32.22 -32.89 17.45
C ASN A 457 31.98 -31.39 17.63
N SER A 458 31.34 -31.01 18.75
CA SER A 458 30.89 -29.63 18.99
C SER A 458 30.04 -29.11 17.82
N GLU A 459 29.01 -29.88 17.45
CA GLU A 459 28.12 -29.60 16.33
C GLU A 459 26.65 -29.53 16.82
N LEU A 460 25.83 -28.81 16.08
CA LEU A 460 24.43 -28.63 16.33
C LEU A 460 23.58 -29.21 15.20
N TYR A 461 22.60 -30.01 15.53
CA TYR A 461 21.62 -30.57 14.61
C TYR A 461 20.27 -29.93 14.90
N CYS A 462 19.70 -29.20 13.93
CA CYS A 462 18.32 -28.76 14.03
C CYS A 462 17.40 -29.98 13.87
N ILE A 463 16.68 -30.35 14.91
CA ILE A 463 15.80 -31.52 14.90
C ILE A 463 14.40 -31.14 14.44
N ASP A 464 13.85 -30.07 15.00
CA ASP A 464 12.52 -29.59 14.59
C ASP A 464 12.37 -28.08 14.85
N ILE A 465 11.45 -27.48 14.11
CA ILE A 465 11.05 -26.08 14.27
C ILE A 465 9.52 -26.04 14.28
N ASP A 466 8.96 -25.30 15.22
CA ASP A 466 7.56 -24.91 15.26
C ASP A 466 7.45 -23.38 15.27
N ASN A 467 6.60 -22.81 14.44
CA ASN A 467 6.36 -21.37 14.38
C ASN A 467 4.89 -21.12 14.10
N GLN A 468 4.13 -20.73 15.10
CA GLN A 468 2.67 -20.59 15.04
C GLN A 468 2.23 -19.18 15.39
N GLN A 469 1.13 -18.72 14.78
CA GLN A 469 0.51 -17.45 15.12
C GLN A 469 -0.40 -17.60 16.35
N GLY A 470 -0.16 -16.80 17.39
CA GLY A 470 -1.02 -16.70 18.56
C GLY A 470 -0.97 -17.91 19.51
N GLY A 471 -1.99 -18.03 20.34
CA GLY A 471 -2.20 -19.17 21.23
C GLY A 471 -1.76 -18.99 22.68
N GLY A 472 -0.87 -18.06 22.97
CA GLY A 472 -0.50 -17.71 24.35
C GLY A 472 0.04 -18.88 25.16
N VAL A 473 -0.21 -18.86 26.47
CA VAL A 473 0.23 -19.90 27.43
C VAL A 473 -0.22 -21.30 27.04
N ARG A 474 -1.41 -21.44 26.44
CA ARG A 474 -1.95 -22.73 26.01
C ARG A 474 -1.15 -23.35 24.87
N ALA A 475 -0.77 -22.57 23.88
CA ALA A 475 0.06 -23.05 22.76
C ALA A 475 1.47 -23.41 23.25
N ALA A 476 2.04 -22.60 24.15
CA ALA A 476 3.33 -22.92 24.78
C ALA A 476 3.28 -24.24 25.56
N ALA A 477 2.21 -24.47 26.33
CA ALA A 477 2.00 -25.72 27.06
C ALA A 477 1.85 -26.91 26.11
N GLN A 478 1.12 -26.72 25.01
CA GLN A 478 0.87 -27.78 24.05
C GLN A 478 2.18 -28.24 23.38
N ILE A 479 3.02 -27.31 22.88
CA ILE A 479 4.27 -27.68 22.23
C ILE A 479 5.27 -28.33 23.20
N ILE A 480 5.33 -27.88 24.46
CA ILE A 480 6.16 -28.52 25.48
C ILE A 480 5.71 -29.97 25.71
N SER A 481 4.38 -30.20 25.81
CA SER A 481 3.82 -31.54 25.98
C SER A 481 4.06 -32.42 24.76
N ASP A 482 3.82 -31.91 23.56
CA ASP A 482 3.95 -32.67 22.32
C ASP A 482 5.40 -33.09 22.07
N TRP A 483 6.36 -32.19 22.28
CA TRP A 483 7.77 -32.51 22.10
C TRP A 483 8.34 -33.41 23.24
N TRP A 484 7.78 -33.32 24.43
CA TRP A 484 8.10 -34.32 25.46
C TRP A 484 7.68 -35.73 25.01
N HIS A 485 6.45 -35.90 24.52
CA HIS A 485 5.97 -37.19 24.04
C HIS A 485 6.71 -37.70 22.79
N LYS A 486 7.05 -36.80 21.89
CA LYS A 486 7.65 -37.15 20.59
C LYS A 486 9.15 -37.43 20.68
N TYR A 487 9.86 -36.66 21.50
CA TYR A 487 11.34 -36.66 21.54
C TYR A 487 11.92 -37.04 22.90
N ASP A 488 11.10 -37.30 23.92
CA ASP A 488 11.52 -37.42 25.32
C ASP A 488 12.31 -36.18 25.79
N LEU A 489 11.87 -35.00 25.31
CA LEU A 489 12.57 -33.74 25.53
C LEU A 489 12.33 -33.21 26.94
N SER A 490 13.38 -33.17 27.76
CA SER A 490 13.32 -32.74 29.15
C SER A 490 13.92 -31.36 29.45
N HIS A 491 14.61 -30.71 28.48
CA HIS A 491 15.29 -29.45 28.73
C HIS A 491 14.83 -28.33 27.78
N TRP A 492 14.23 -27.30 28.37
CA TRP A 492 13.72 -26.13 27.64
C TRP A 492 14.33 -24.85 28.18
N ILE A 493 14.72 -23.95 27.25
CA ILE A 493 15.11 -22.58 27.53
C ILE A 493 14.02 -21.66 26.99
N ILE A 494 13.37 -20.93 27.87
CA ILE A 494 12.21 -20.09 27.52
C ILE A 494 12.56 -18.62 27.75
N GLU A 495 12.17 -17.72 26.85
CA GLU A 495 12.39 -16.29 27.02
C GLU A 495 11.74 -15.75 28.33
N GLU A 496 12.41 -14.94 29.10
CA GLU A 496 11.98 -14.45 30.42
C GLU A 496 11.47 -12.98 30.41
N ASN A 497 10.56 -12.66 29.48
CA ASN A 497 9.88 -11.36 29.44
C ASN A 497 8.41 -11.55 29.85
N GLY A 498 7.96 -10.93 30.95
CA GLY A 498 6.55 -10.79 31.40
C GLY A 498 5.56 -11.94 31.20
N PHE A 499 5.52 -12.55 30.02
CA PHE A 499 4.62 -13.64 29.66
C PHE A 499 4.99 -14.99 30.29
N GLN A 500 6.26 -15.23 30.59
CA GLN A 500 6.74 -16.45 31.26
C GLN A 500 6.27 -16.61 32.67
N THR A 501 6.07 -15.51 33.40
CA THR A 501 5.46 -15.57 34.69
C THR A 501 4.11 -16.27 34.58
N ALA A 502 3.36 -15.99 33.48
CA ALA A 502 2.09 -16.67 33.23
C ALA A 502 2.26 -18.16 32.90
N ILE A 503 3.26 -18.53 32.05
CA ILE A 503 3.58 -19.95 31.76
C ILE A 503 3.96 -20.71 33.03
N ARG A 504 4.87 -20.15 33.83
CA ARG A 504 5.30 -20.79 35.09
C ARG A 504 4.23 -20.80 36.17
N GLN A 505 3.26 -19.89 36.13
CA GLN A 505 2.14 -19.83 37.07
C GLN A 505 0.96 -20.72 36.68
N ASP A 506 0.88 -21.15 35.40
CA ASP A 506 -0.17 -22.03 34.93
C ASP A 506 -0.13 -23.37 35.66
N ASN A 507 -1.26 -23.75 36.26
CA ASN A 507 -1.35 -24.94 37.08
C ASN A 507 -1.15 -26.23 36.29
N ASN A 508 -1.59 -26.27 35.01
CA ASN A 508 -1.45 -27.46 34.19
C ASN A 508 0.03 -27.68 33.82
N ILE A 509 0.76 -26.59 33.53
CA ILE A 509 2.19 -26.66 33.25
C ILE A 509 2.98 -27.08 34.49
N LYS A 510 2.66 -26.52 35.66
CA LYS A 510 3.28 -26.93 36.95
C LYS A 510 3.08 -28.42 37.23
N GLU A 511 1.85 -28.88 37.09
CA GLU A 511 1.53 -30.29 37.32
C GLU A 511 2.26 -31.19 36.30
N PHE A 512 2.30 -30.78 35.02
CA PHE A 512 3.02 -31.50 33.98
C PHE A 512 4.53 -31.55 34.25
N VAL A 513 5.14 -30.44 34.63
CA VAL A 513 6.56 -30.35 34.99
C VAL A 513 6.89 -31.25 36.22
N LEU A 514 6.07 -31.19 37.25
CA LEU A 514 6.24 -32.04 38.45
C LEU A 514 6.14 -33.54 38.13
N ARG A 515 5.24 -33.92 37.25
CA ARG A 515 5.01 -35.29 36.83
C ARG A 515 6.10 -35.83 35.91
N THR A 516 6.63 -35.01 35.01
CA THR A 516 7.56 -35.42 33.95
C THR A 516 9.02 -35.14 34.28
N GLY A 517 9.30 -34.26 35.23
CA GLY A 517 10.67 -33.83 35.55
C GLY A 517 11.30 -32.88 34.52
N ILE A 518 10.52 -32.30 33.63
CA ILE A 518 10.99 -31.35 32.63
C ILE A 518 11.64 -30.13 33.29
N LEU A 519 12.80 -29.74 32.80
CA LEU A 519 13.50 -28.52 33.21
C LEU A 519 13.08 -27.35 32.32
N LEU A 520 12.33 -26.39 32.88
CA LEU A 520 12.01 -25.13 32.24
C LEU A 520 12.94 -24.03 32.77
N GLN A 521 13.97 -23.69 32.02
CA GLN A 521 14.95 -22.66 32.39
C GLN A 521 14.59 -21.33 31.70
N GLY A 522 14.59 -20.21 32.44
CA GLY A 522 14.38 -18.89 31.92
C GLY A 522 15.60 -18.29 31.23
N HIS A 523 15.36 -17.46 30.22
CA HIS A 523 16.36 -16.66 29.51
C HIS A 523 15.93 -15.20 29.46
N LEU A 524 16.62 -14.31 30.16
CA LEU A 524 16.35 -12.88 30.10
C LEU A 524 16.90 -12.29 28.79
N THR A 525 16.02 -11.77 27.98
CA THR A 525 16.35 -11.07 26.73
C THR A 525 16.40 -9.56 26.95
N GLY A 526 17.53 -8.96 26.64
CA GLY A 526 17.75 -7.53 26.78
C GLY A 526 18.87 -7.06 25.86
N LYS A 527 19.79 -6.26 26.38
CA LYS A 527 20.99 -5.82 25.64
C LYS A 527 21.92 -6.99 25.27
N ASN A 528 21.85 -8.10 25.96
CA ASN A 528 22.64 -9.31 25.74
C ASN A 528 22.45 -9.92 24.35
N LYS A 529 21.30 -9.73 23.69
CA LYS A 529 21.09 -10.21 22.31
C LYS A 529 22.04 -9.56 21.28
N HIS A 530 22.63 -8.41 21.62
CA HIS A 530 23.58 -7.68 20.78
C HIS A 530 25.03 -7.90 21.21
N ASP A 531 25.27 -8.75 22.21
CA ASP A 531 26.62 -9.06 22.66
C ASP A 531 27.42 -9.72 21.52
N PRO A 532 28.65 -9.24 21.20
CA PRO A 532 29.45 -9.80 20.09
C PRO A 532 29.82 -11.26 20.28
N LEU A 533 29.95 -11.73 21.54
CA LEU A 533 30.42 -13.09 21.87
C LEU A 533 29.29 -14.06 22.19
N TYR A 534 28.22 -13.55 22.79
CA TYR A 534 27.16 -14.37 23.37
C TYR A 534 25.79 -14.04 22.80
N GLY A 535 25.67 -12.96 22.07
CA GLY A 535 24.44 -12.53 21.43
C GLY A 535 24.04 -13.39 20.25
N VAL A 536 22.93 -13.03 19.65
CA VAL A 536 22.37 -13.73 18.48
C VAL A 536 23.40 -13.79 17.35
N GLY A 537 24.12 -12.69 17.09
CA GLY A 537 25.12 -12.60 16.03
C GLY A 537 26.27 -13.58 16.14
N ALA A 538 26.61 -13.99 17.36
CA ALA A 538 27.69 -14.97 17.58
C ALA A 538 27.35 -16.40 17.08
N MET A 539 26.08 -16.66 16.71
CA MET A 539 25.73 -17.90 16.03
C MET A 539 26.23 -17.94 14.58
N ALA A 540 26.52 -16.79 13.97
CA ALA A 540 26.99 -16.72 12.58
C ALA A 540 28.29 -17.51 12.37
N GLU A 541 29.20 -17.47 13.34
CA GLU A 541 30.45 -18.23 13.30
C GLU A 541 30.24 -19.75 13.18
N LEU A 542 29.16 -20.28 13.79
CA LEU A 542 28.80 -21.69 13.71
C LEU A 542 28.29 -22.08 12.32
N PHE A 543 27.58 -21.19 11.66
CA PHE A 543 27.18 -21.37 10.25
C PHE A 543 28.38 -21.30 9.31
N GLU A 544 29.25 -20.31 9.48
CA GLU A 544 30.46 -20.16 8.68
C GLU A 544 31.43 -21.32 8.84
N ALA A 545 31.52 -21.90 10.04
CA ALA A 545 32.33 -23.07 10.33
C ALA A 545 31.65 -24.40 9.95
N ASN A 546 30.46 -24.39 9.33
CA ASN A 546 29.64 -25.58 9.03
C ASN A 546 29.42 -26.49 10.24
N LYS A 547 29.28 -25.91 11.46
CA LYS A 547 29.01 -26.62 12.71
C LYS A 547 27.52 -26.79 12.98
N ILE A 548 26.66 -26.32 12.09
CA ILE A 548 25.21 -26.45 12.15
C ILE A 548 24.74 -27.35 11.01
N HIS A 549 23.85 -28.29 11.31
CA HIS A 549 23.22 -29.18 10.35
C HIS A 549 21.73 -28.92 10.29
N LEU A 550 21.25 -28.42 9.14
CA LEU A 550 19.87 -28.06 8.88
C LEU A 550 19.20 -29.15 8.04
N PRO A 551 18.12 -29.81 8.51
CA PRO A 551 17.43 -30.84 7.75
C PRO A 551 16.75 -30.25 6.51
N TYR A 552 17.00 -30.87 5.33
CA TYR A 552 16.49 -30.37 4.04
C TYR A 552 16.04 -31.50 3.11
N GLY A 553 15.75 -32.70 3.66
CA GLY A 553 15.53 -33.92 2.88
C GLY A 553 14.11 -34.07 2.31
N ASN A 554 13.13 -33.33 2.79
CA ASN A 554 11.75 -33.37 2.27
C ASN A 554 11.13 -31.97 2.23
N SER A 555 9.97 -31.85 1.62
CA SER A 555 9.30 -30.55 1.41
C SER A 555 8.93 -29.83 2.71
N GLU A 556 8.52 -30.55 3.76
CA GLU A 556 8.22 -29.98 5.06
C GLU A 556 9.47 -29.38 5.70
N SER A 557 10.58 -30.14 5.73
CA SER A 557 11.85 -29.67 6.24
C SER A 557 12.37 -28.45 5.48
N GLN A 558 12.22 -28.45 4.15
CA GLN A 558 12.61 -27.32 3.29
C GLN A 558 11.83 -26.07 3.67
N ALA A 559 10.50 -26.16 3.82
CA ALA A 559 9.68 -25.02 4.20
C ALA A 559 10.09 -24.42 5.56
N LYS A 560 10.29 -25.27 6.58
CA LYS A 560 10.72 -24.85 7.91
C LYS A 560 12.10 -24.20 7.89
N ILE A 561 13.07 -24.80 7.20
CA ILE A 561 14.43 -24.30 7.13
C ILE A 561 14.52 -23.03 6.28
N ASP A 562 13.75 -22.92 5.21
CA ASP A 562 13.72 -21.69 4.40
C ASP A 562 13.07 -20.52 5.16
N SER A 563 12.07 -20.78 6.01
CA SER A 563 11.54 -19.78 6.94
C SER A 563 12.61 -19.34 7.95
N TYR A 564 13.33 -20.29 8.56
CA TYR A 564 14.44 -19.99 9.48
C TYR A 564 15.54 -19.19 8.79
N LYS A 565 15.98 -19.62 7.58
CA LYS A 565 16.98 -18.89 6.79
C LYS A 565 16.53 -17.44 6.52
N ARG A 566 15.27 -17.22 6.13
CA ARG A 566 14.77 -15.86 5.92
C ARG A 566 14.94 -15.00 7.17
N GLN A 567 14.53 -15.51 8.33
CA GLN A 567 14.65 -14.76 9.57
C GLN A 567 16.13 -14.49 9.95
N LEU A 568 17.05 -15.45 9.72
CA LEU A 568 18.49 -15.26 9.95
C LEU A 568 19.07 -14.17 9.05
N VAL A 569 18.83 -14.27 7.74
CA VAL A 569 19.41 -13.35 6.73
C VAL A 569 18.94 -11.91 6.94
N TYR A 570 17.69 -11.72 7.38
CA TYR A 570 17.13 -10.39 7.64
C TYR A 570 17.26 -9.95 9.10
N PHE A 571 17.90 -10.73 9.93
CA PHE A 571 18.11 -10.35 11.33
C PHE A 571 19.05 -9.15 11.44
N ASP A 572 18.54 -8.03 11.94
CA ASP A 572 19.27 -6.78 12.19
C ASP A 572 19.34 -6.40 13.68
N GLY A 573 18.79 -7.27 14.54
CA GLY A 573 18.74 -7.05 15.97
C GLY A 573 17.70 -6.02 16.43
N LYS A 574 16.97 -5.37 15.53
CA LYS A 574 15.93 -4.38 15.87
C LYS A 574 14.61 -5.05 16.22
N PRO A 575 13.76 -4.41 17.04
CA PRO A 575 12.43 -4.93 17.32
C PRO A 575 11.56 -4.95 16.07
N VAL A 576 10.67 -5.93 15.97
CA VAL A 576 9.62 -5.95 14.95
C VAL A 576 8.69 -4.75 15.17
N SER A 577 8.43 -3.99 14.12
CA SER A 577 7.58 -2.81 14.14
C SER A 577 6.79 -2.68 12.84
N SER A 578 5.91 -1.70 12.74
CA SER A 578 5.23 -1.37 11.46
C SER A 578 6.21 -1.03 10.34
N ARG A 579 7.42 -0.58 10.68
CA ARG A 579 8.51 -0.23 9.76
C ARG A 579 9.46 -1.40 9.49
N ASN A 580 9.65 -2.29 10.47
CA ASN A 580 10.46 -3.49 10.35
C ASN A 580 9.55 -4.70 10.59
N LYS A 581 9.09 -5.33 9.50
CA LYS A 581 8.23 -6.52 9.53
C LYS A 581 9.02 -7.83 9.53
N HIS A 582 10.35 -7.76 9.62
CA HIS A 582 11.15 -8.98 9.68
C HIS A 582 10.94 -9.64 11.04
N LYS A 583 10.33 -10.79 11.00
CA LYS A 583 10.15 -11.62 12.18
C LYS A 583 11.49 -12.20 12.62
N THR A 584 11.63 -12.41 13.90
CA THR A 584 12.86 -12.91 14.51
C THR A 584 12.60 -14.04 15.49
N ASP A 585 11.36 -14.51 15.55
CA ASP A 585 10.88 -15.45 16.57
C ASP A 585 11.67 -16.79 16.53
N ILE A 586 11.87 -17.37 15.31
CA ILE A 586 12.65 -18.59 15.15
C ILE A 586 14.12 -18.33 15.49
N VAL A 587 14.67 -17.18 15.11
CA VAL A 587 16.07 -16.81 15.42
C VAL A 587 16.26 -16.69 16.93
N MET A 588 15.33 -16.06 17.63
CA MET A 588 15.35 -15.91 19.08
C MET A 588 15.24 -17.27 19.77
N ALA A 589 14.25 -18.09 19.40
CA ALA A 589 14.09 -19.44 19.92
C ALA A 589 15.32 -20.32 19.66
N SER A 590 15.96 -20.16 18.52
CA SER A 590 17.20 -20.84 18.13
C SER A 590 18.38 -20.42 18.98
N TRP A 591 18.46 -19.14 19.37
CA TRP A 591 19.57 -18.60 20.14
C TRP A 591 19.55 -19.01 21.62
N PHE A 592 18.38 -19.15 22.25
CA PHE A 592 18.31 -19.46 23.68
C PHE A 592 19.07 -20.73 24.09
N PRO A 593 19.02 -21.85 23.36
CA PRO A 593 19.81 -23.06 23.67
C PRO A 593 21.34 -22.91 23.52
N MET A 594 21.83 -21.85 22.87
CA MET A 594 23.27 -21.66 22.69
C MET A 594 24.05 -21.57 24.01
N LYS A 595 23.39 -21.13 25.08
CA LYS A 595 23.96 -21.14 26.44
C LYS A 595 24.32 -22.57 26.87
N VAL A 596 23.45 -23.53 26.61
CA VAL A 596 23.68 -24.95 26.95
C VAL A 596 24.79 -25.51 26.06
N PHE A 597 24.72 -25.25 24.75
CA PHE A 597 25.76 -25.69 23.80
C PHE A 597 27.16 -25.24 24.21
N ARG A 598 27.34 -23.98 24.55
CA ARG A 598 28.65 -23.43 24.95
C ARG A 598 29.14 -24.01 26.27
N ARG A 599 28.26 -24.27 27.21
CA ARG A 599 28.62 -24.93 28.46
C ARG A 599 29.12 -26.35 28.19
N VAL A 600 28.41 -27.14 27.40
CA VAL A 600 28.78 -28.49 27.00
C VAL A 600 30.13 -28.50 26.25
N GLN A 601 30.31 -27.55 25.34
CA GLN A 601 31.57 -27.38 24.60
C GLN A 601 32.75 -27.11 25.55
N LYS A 602 32.56 -26.23 26.54
CA LYS A 602 33.59 -25.92 27.54
C LYS A 602 33.94 -27.13 28.41
N GLU A 603 32.93 -27.89 28.87
CA GLU A 603 33.10 -29.10 29.66
C GLU A 603 33.90 -30.16 28.88
N HIS A 604 33.55 -30.37 27.60
CA HIS A 604 34.22 -31.32 26.74
C HIS A 604 35.70 -30.93 26.47
N LEU A 605 35.98 -29.66 26.20
CA LEU A 605 37.36 -29.19 25.99
C LEU A 605 38.21 -29.35 27.25
N ALA A 606 37.62 -29.11 28.42
CA ALA A 606 38.30 -29.32 29.70
C ALA A 606 38.63 -30.82 29.93
N GLU A 607 37.71 -31.74 29.57
CA GLU A 607 37.95 -33.20 29.66
C GLU A 607 39.09 -33.68 28.75
N VAL A 608 39.26 -33.08 27.55
CA VAL A 608 40.32 -33.43 26.63
C VAL A 608 41.62 -32.64 26.88
N GLY A 609 41.70 -31.86 27.95
CA GLY A 609 42.89 -31.09 28.35
C GLY A 609 43.19 -29.88 27.48
N MET A 610 42.21 -29.38 26.74
CA MET A 610 42.31 -28.18 25.93
C MET A 610 41.69 -26.99 26.65
N GLU A 611 42.35 -25.81 26.60
CA GLU A 611 41.75 -24.58 27.09
C GLU A 611 40.68 -24.10 26.12
N TYR A 612 39.51 -23.80 26.63
CA TYR A 612 38.44 -23.18 25.86
C TYR A 612 38.81 -21.71 25.61
N ASN A 613 39.10 -21.37 24.37
CA ASN A 613 39.30 -19.99 23.96
C ASN A 613 38.03 -19.51 23.24
N PRO A 614 37.19 -18.69 23.89
CA PRO A 614 35.87 -18.28 23.33
C PRO A 614 35.98 -17.34 22.15
N SER A 615 37.14 -16.88 21.81
CA SER A 615 37.32 -16.08 20.62
C SER A 615 38.69 -15.41 20.56
N PHE A 616 38.98 -14.90 19.42
CA PHE A 616 40.05 -13.95 19.10
C PHE A 616 39.95 -12.58 19.84
N SER A 617 39.06 -12.40 20.82
CA SER A 617 38.75 -11.12 21.46
C SER A 617 39.24 -10.92 22.90
N GLY A 618 40.06 -11.80 23.48
CA GLY A 618 40.85 -11.50 24.69
C GLY A 618 40.13 -11.35 26.04
N TYR A 619 38.90 -11.80 26.19
CA TYR A 619 38.15 -11.78 27.47
C TYR A 619 38.41 -13.04 28.31
N ASN A 620 38.63 -12.82 29.61
CA ASN A 620 38.96 -13.86 30.56
C ASN A 620 37.71 -14.61 31.06
N ILE A 621 37.79 -15.94 31.16
CA ILE A 621 36.68 -16.86 31.51
C ILE A 621 36.13 -16.62 32.94
N THR A 622 36.91 -16.00 33.83
CA THR A 622 36.48 -15.65 35.18
C THR A 622 35.32 -14.62 35.20
N GLU A 623 35.16 -13.83 34.14
CA GLU A 623 34.06 -12.87 34.00
C GLU A 623 32.76 -13.51 33.47
N MET A 624 32.81 -14.77 33.01
CA MET A 624 31.60 -15.49 32.53
C MET A 624 30.60 -15.88 33.62
N ASN A 625 31.03 -15.97 34.89
CA ASN A 625 30.14 -16.28 36.00
C ASN A 625 29.31 -15.08 36.46
N ASP A 626 29.76 -13.85 36.07
CA ASP A 626 29.09 -12.59 36.37
C ASP A 626 28.39 -11.99 35.13
N ALA A 627 28.39 -12.71 34.01
CA ALA A 627 27.66 -12.30 32.80
C ALA A 627 26.16 -12.28 33.09
N PRO A 628 25.36 -11.43 32.40
CA PRO A 628 23.92 -11.20 32.66
C PRO A 628 23.00 -12.40 32.41
N TRP A 629 23.51 -13.60 32.65
CA TRP A 629 22.82 -14.87 32.55
C TRP A 629 22.24 -15.36 33.88
N GLN A 630 22.45 -14.62 34.99
CA GLN A 630 21.82 -14.93 36.29
C GLN A 630 20.38 -14.50 36.37
#